data_dc099cc7367a91a25ee73e256bf2b484
#
_entry.id   dc099cc7367a91a25ee73e256bf2b484
#
_cell.length_a   1.000
_cell.length_b   1.000
_cell.length_c   1.000
_cell.angle_alpha   90.00
_cell.angle_beta   90.00
_cell.angle_gamma   90.00
#
_symmetry.space_group_name_H-M   'P 1'
#
loop_
_entity.id
_entity.type
_entity.pdbx_description
1 polymer ?
#
loop_
_entity_poly.entity_id
_entity_poly.type
_entity_poly.pdbx_seq_one_letter_code
_entity_poly.pdbx_strand_id
1 'polypeptide(L)'
;MFDFETSLSGIEFKIRRLIDENKSLKAEVMQLTESKEELQDIIKNQQETISKYKEETQILKLRNTLVEKGDSAEIKLKINQLIRNIDKSLSLLTQVD
;
A
#
# COMPACT_ATOMS: atom_id res chain seq x y z
N MET A 1 -2.79 38.09 48.04
CA MET A 1 -3.40 36.93 48.68
C MET A 1 -4.01 36.03 47.67
N PHE A 2 -3.76 34.77 47.72
CA PHE A 2 -4.25 33.80 46.73
C PHE A 2 -5.75 33.63 46.88
N ASP A 3 -6.50 34.03 45.88
CA ASP A 3 -7.94 33.88 45.88
C ASP A 3 -8.32 32.47 45.39
N PHE A 4 -9.08 31.75 46.20
CA PHE A 4 -9.51 30.39 45.93
C PHE A 4 -10.35 30.33 44.65
N GLU A 5 -11.25 31.31 44.42
CA GLU A 5 -12.07 31.38 43.23
C GLU A 5 -11.26 31.59 41.95
N THR A 6 -10.21 32.40 42.00
CA THR A 6 -9.29 32.63 40.88
C THR A 6 -8.52 31.35 40.55
N SER A 7 -8.10 30.62 41.56
CA SER A 7 -7.43 29.32 41.37
C SER A 7 -8.36 28.28 40.73
N LEU A 8 -9.60 28.21 41.21
CA LEU A 8 -10.63 27.33 40.63
C LEU A 8 -10.92 27.67 39.18
N SER A 9 -11.08 28.95 38.88
CA SER A 9 -11.32 29.39 37.47
C SER A 9 -10.16 29.04 36.57
N GLY A 10 -8.92 29.17 37.06
CA GLY A 10 -7.72 28.77 36.31
C GLY A 10 -7.66 27.28 36.04
N ILE A 11 -8.04 26.47 37.04
CA ILE A 11 -8.09 25.02 36.91
C ILE A 11 -9.19 24.61 35.91
N GLU A 12 -10.39 25.19 36.02
CA GLU A 12 -11.47 24.95 35.07
C GLU A 12 -11.07 25.28 33.63
N PHE A 13 -10.41 26.41 33.43
CA PHE A 13 -9.92 26.85 32.13
C PHE A 13 -8.95 25.82 31.55
N LYS A 14 -8.00 25.36 32.35
CA LYS A 14 -7.01 24.36 31.93
C LYS A 14 -7.67 23.01 31.59
N ILE A 15 -8.64 22.60 32.38
CA ILE A 15 -9.40 21.37 32.14
C ILE A 15 -10.14 21.43 30.81
N ARG A 16 -10.85 22.54 30.56
CA ARG A 16 -11.57 22.74 29.28
C ARG A 16 -10.62 22.72 28.10
N ARG A 17 -9.48 23.38 28.25
CA ARG A 17 -8.44 23.38 27.22
C ARG A 17 -7.91 21.98 26.94
N LEU A 18 -7.68 21.17 27.99
CA LEU A 18 -7.25 19.78 27.85
C LEU A 18 -8.33 18.93 27.17
N ILE A 19 -9.59 19.13 27.49
CA ILE A 19 -10.70 18.42 26.83
C ILE A 19 -10.74 18.76 25.35
N ASP A 20 -10.61 20.02 24.99
CA ASP A 20 -10.62 20.47 23.59
C ASP A 20 -9.41 19.92 22.82
N GLU A 21 -8.22 19.99 23.43
CA GLU A 21 -7.01 19.41 22.84
C GLU A 21 -7.15 17.89 22.65
N ASN A 22 -7.74 17.21 23.63
CA ASN A 22 -7.98 15.76 23.54
C ASN A 22 -8.92 15.40 22.40
N LYS A 23 -10.01 16.15 22.24
CA LYS A 23 -10.94 15.97 21.11
C LYS A 23 -10.26 16.20 19.77
N SER A 24 -9.48 17.26 19.68
CA SER A 24 -8.73 17.62 18.48
C SER A 24 -7.72 16.50 18.11
N LEU A 25 -6.98 16.01 19.10
CA LEU A 25 -6.03 14.93 18.91
C LEU A 25 -6.70 13.63 18.47
N LYS A 26 -7.85 13.31 19.04
CA LYS A 26 -8.63 12.12 18.63
C LYS A 26 -9.09 12.22 17.18
N ALA A 27 -9.54 13.40 16.76
CA ALA A 27 -9.93 13.66 15.38
C ALA A 27 -8.73 13.51 14.43
N GLU A 28 -7.58 14.05 14.80
CA GLU A 28 -6.34 13.90 14.03
C GLU A 28 -5.92 12.42 13.91
N VAL A 29 -6.00 11.67 15.00
CA VAL A 29 -5.68 10.24 15.00
C VAL A 29 -6.61 9.48 14.05
N MET A 30 -7.89 9.79 14.04
CA MET A 30 -8.85 9.16 13.12
C MET A 30 -8.49 9.46 11.67
N GLN A 31 -8.20 10.73 11.34
CA GLN A 31 -7.78 11.12 9.99
C GLN A 31 -6.49 10.43 9.57
N LEU A 32 -5.51 10.38 10.45
CA LEU A 32 -4.23 9.72 10.19
C LEU A 32 -4.40 8.22 9.97
N THR A 33 -5.29 7.59 10.73
CA THR A 33 -5.61 6.16 10.58
C THR A 33 -6.24 5.89 9.21
N GLU A 34 -7.20 6.71 8.78
CA GLU A 34 -7.82 6.59 7.47
C GLU A 34 -6.81 6.80 6.34
N SER A 35 -5.97 7.82 6.45
CA SER A 35 -4.91 8.09 5.48
C SER A 35 -3.92 6.94 5.40
N LYS A 36 -3.56 6.37 6.53
CA LYS A 36 -2.67 5.20 6.60
C LYS A 36 -3.26 4.00 5.86
N GLU A 37 -4.55 3.71 6.07
CA GLU A 37 -5.24 2.61 5.40
C GLU A 37 -5.28 2.83 3.88
N GLU A 38 -5.61 4.04 3.45
CA GLU A 38 -5.61 4.40 2.02
C GLU A 38 -4.23 4.24 1.39
N LEU A 39 -3.19 4.70 2.08
CA LEU A 39 -1.81 4.57 1.61
C LEU A 39 -1.37 3.11 1.55
N GLN A 40 -1.77 2.29 2.50
CA GLN A 40 -1.48 0.85 2.49
C GLN A 40 -2.12 0.16 1.28
N ASP A 41 -3.35 0.52 0.93
CA ASP A 41 -4.04 0.00 -0.25
C ASP A 41 -3.32 0.42 -1.54
N ILE A 42 -2.90 1.68 -1.62
CA ILE A 42 -2.14 2.20 -2.76
C ILE A 42 -0.82 1.44 -2.91
N ILE A 43 -0.10 1.23 -1.82
CA ILE A 43 1.16 0.48 -1.82
C ILE A 43 0.95 -0.95 -2.31
N LYS A 44 -0.09 -1.62 -1.82
CA LYS A 44 -0.43 -2.99 -2.23
C LYS A 44 -0.69 -3.05 -3.74
N ASN A 45 -1.51 -2.13 -4.26
CA ASN A 45 -1.83 -2.06 -5.68
C ASN A 45 -0.59 -1.77 -6.52
N GLN A 46 0.28 -0.88 -6.06
CA GLN A 46 1.54 -0.57 -6.73
C GLN A 46 2.49 -1.77 -6.76
N GLN A 47 2.57 -2.53 -5.66
CA GLN A 47 3.38 -3.74 -5.59
C GLN A 47 2.89 -4.80 -6.59
N GLU A 48 1.59 -4.98 -6.70
CA GLU A 48 0.98 -5.89 -7.68
C GLU A 48 1.31 -5.46 -9.12
N THR A 49 1.21 -4.15 -9.39
CA THR A 49 1.55 -3.58 -10.70
C THR A 49 3.02 -3.76 -11.04
N ILE A 50 3.92 -3.51 -10.09
CA ILE A 50 5.36 -3.70 -10.26
C ILE A 50 5.68 -5.17 -10.56
N SER A 51 5.07 -6.08 -9.83
CA SER A 51 5.24 -7.51 -10.02
C SER A 51 4.82 -7.93 -11.43
N LYS A 52 3.67 -7.44 -11.90
CA LYS A 52 3.17 -7.68 -13.24
C LYS A 52 4.13 -7.18 -14.32
N TYR A 53 4.63 -5.96 -14.17
CA TYR A 53 5.57 -5.38 -15.13
C TYR A 53 6.92 -6.11 -15.14
N LYS A 54 7.40 -6.57 -13.99
CA LYS A 54 8.61 -7.39 -13.92
C LYS A 54 8.46 -8.68 -14.72
N GLU A 55 7.34 -9.35 -14.58
CA GLU A 55 7.03 -10.58 -15.32
C GLU A 55 6.94 -10.31 -16.82
N GLU A 56 6.23 -9.27 -17.23
CA GLU A 56 6.14 -8.86 -18.64
C GLU A 56 7.52 -8.52 -19.23
N THR A 57 8.36 -7.84 -18.45
CA THR A 57 9.73 -7.50 -18.85
C THR A 57 10.57 -8.75 -19.05
N GLN A 58 10.46 -9.74 -18.18
CA GLN A 58 11.16 -11.02 -18.32
C GLN A 58 10.73 -11.74 -19.58
N ILE A 59 9.44 -11.76 -19.90
CA ILE A 59 8.92 -12.35 -21.12
C ILE A 59 9.48 -11.66 -22.37
N LEU A 60 9.50 -10.32 -22.36
CA LEU A 60 10.05 -9.54 -23.46
C LEU A 60 11.54 -9.81 -23.67
N LYS A 61 12.30 -9.91 -22.59
CA LYS A 61 13.73 -10.25 -22.65
C LYS A 61 13.95 -11.66 -23.24
N LEU A 62 13.12 -12.61 -22.85
CA LEU A 62 13.17 -13.96 -23.39
C LEU A 62 12.85 -13.99 -24.88
N ARG A 63 11.82 -13.26 -25.31
CA ARG A 63 11.46 -13.13 -26.73
C ARG A 63 12.60 -12.51 -27.54
N ASN A 64 13.21 -11.43 -27.02
CA ASN A 64 14.33 -10.79 -27.69
C ASN A 64 15.53 -11.72 -27.81
N THR A 65 15.85 -12.47 -26.77
CA THR A 65 16.91 -13.47 -26.79
C THR A 65 16.64 -14.57 -27.84
N LEU A 66 15.38 -14.98 -27.97
CA LEU A 66 14.96 -15.94 -28.97
C LEU A 66 15.11 -15.46 -30.40
N VAL A 67 14.73 -14.21 -30.64
CA VAL A 67 14.86 -13.59 -31.96
C VAL A 67 16.35 -13.52 -32.37
N GLU A 68 17.22 -13.23 -31.41
CA GLU A 68 18.67 -13.17 -31.64
C GLU A 68 19.32 -14.53 -31.87
N LYS A 69 18.90 -15.56 -31.13
CA LYS A 69 19.55 -16.88 -31.15
C LYS A 69 18.96 -17.87 -32.16
N GLY A 70 17.88 -17.51 -32.81
CA GLY A 70 17.16 -18.44 -33.68
C GLY A 70 16.32 -19.43 -32.87
N ASP A 71 15.40 -20.03 -33.54
CA ASP A 71 14.24 -20.67 -32.98
C ASP A 71 14.53 -22.10 -32.51
N SER A 72 14.39 -22.35 -31.19
CA SER A 72 14.32 -23.73 -30.73
C SER A 72 12.96 -24.00 -30.10
N ALA A 73 12.38 -25.15 -30.42
CA ALA A 73 11.09 -25.58 -29.89
C ALA A 73 11.10 -25.64 -28.35
N GLU A 74 12.23 -25.97 -27.76
CA GLU A 74 12.43 -26.04 -26.31
C GLU A 74 12.24 -24.68 -25.64
N ILE A 75 12.75 -23.61 -26.25
CA ILE A 75 12.64 -22.27 -25.73
C ILE A 75 11.20 -21.75 -25.87
N LYS A 76 10.50 -22.09 -26.94
CA LYS A 76 9.06 -21.79 -27.11
C LYS A 76 8.24 -22.45 -26.01
N LEU A 77 8.54 -23.69 -25.66
CA LEU A 77 7.88 -24.41 -24.56
C LEU A 77 8.10 -23.69 -23.21
N LYS A 78 9.32 -23.26 -22.94
CA LYS A 78 9.64 -22.53 -21.73
C LYS A 78 8.89 -21.19 -21.63
N ILE A 79 8.79 -20.47 -22.73
CA ILE A 79 8.02 -19.23 -22.80
C ILE A 79 6.55 -19.49 -22.53
N ASN A 80 5.97 -20.50 -23.16
CA ASN A 80 4.57 -20.87 -22.94
C ASN A 80 4.31 -21.26 -21.48
N GLN A 81 5.23 -21.99 -20.85
CA GLN A 81 5.12 -22.30 -19.43
C GLN A 81 5.17 -21.05 -18.55
N LEU A 82 6.07 -20.11 -18.85
CA LEU A 82 6.16 -18.84 -18.14
C LEU A 82 4.88 -18.03 -18.24
N ILE A 83 4.32 -17.94 -19.45
CA ILE A 83 3.05 -17.25 -19.70
C ILE A 83 1.94 -17.90 -18.86
N ARG A 84 1.84 -19.23 -18.85
CA ARG A 84 0.84 -19.95 -18.05
C ARG A 84 1.02 -19.71 -16.56
N ASN A 85 2.26 -19.71 -16.08
CA ASN A 85 2.57 -19.44 -14.67
C ASN A 85 2.18 -18.02 -14.27
N ILE A 86 2.42 -17.04 -15.14
CA ILE A 86 2.04 -15.64 -14.94
C ILE A 86 0.51 -15.51 -14.88
N ASP A 87 -0.21 -16.10 -15.84
CA ASP A 87 -1.67 -16.10 -15.86
C ASP A 87 -2.24 -16.71 -14.58
N LYS A 88 -1.66 -17.82 -14.13
CA LYS A 88 -2.05 -18.47 -12.88
C LYS A 88 -1.81 -17.59 -11.66
N SER A 89 -0.67 -16.93 -11.60
CA SER A 89 -0.33 -15.99 -10.53
C SER A 89 -1.28 -14.79 -10.50
N LEU A 90 -1.61 -14.23 -11.65
CA LEU A 90 -2.57 -13.14 -11.78
C LEU A 90 -3.96 -13.57 -11.34
N SER A 91 -4.40 -14.77 -11.70
CA SER A 91 -5.68 -15.32 -11.25
C SER A 91 -5.73 -15.47 -9.73
N LEU A 92 -4.65 -15.93 -9.11
CA LEU A 92 -4.55 -16.05 -7.66
C LEU A 92 -4.60 -14.69 -6.96
N LEU A 93 -3.95 -13.69 -7.54
CA LEU A 93 -3.98 -12.32 -7.03
C LEU A 93 -5.39 -11.71 -7.08
N THR A 94 -6.13 -11.97 -8.14
CA THR A 94 -7.51 -11.48 -8.28
C THR A 94 -8.49 -12.20 -7.36
N GLN A 95 -8.20 -13.43 -6.93
CA GLN A 95 -9.04 -14.20 -6.02
C GLN A 95 -8.86 -13.82 -4.55
N VAL A 96 -7.78 -13.13 -4.20
CA VAL A 96 -7.42 -12.81 -2.81
C VAL A 96 -8.09 -11.50 -2.33
N ASP A 97 -8.74 -10.77 -3.17
CA ASP A 97 -9.48 -9.55 -2.77
C ASP A 97 -10.72 -9.82 -1.91
#